data_8990a4aa6f2856b1f48904f9fb7870bf
#
_entry.id   8990a4aa6f2856b1f48904f9fb7870bf
#
_cell.length_a   1.000
_cell.length_b   1.000
_cell.length_c   1.000
_cell.angle_alpha   90.00
_cell.angle_beta   90.00
_cell.angle_gamma   90.00
#
_symmetry.space_group_name_H-M   'P 1'
#
loop_
_entity.id
_entity.type
_entity.pdbx_description
1 polymer ?
#
loop_
_entity_poly.entity_id
_entity_poly.type
_entity_poly.pdbx_seq_one_letter_code
_entity_poly.pdbx_strand_id
1 'polypeptide(L)'
;MTTRLSLRHISKRYLAVVANDAVDLVVQPGEIHAVLGENGAGKSTLMKIIYGAVKPDAGELHWNGQSVQITSPAAARALGIAMVFQHFSLFDTLTVTENIALGLPSTTRLDQLAERIVATAEQYGLALEPQRHVHTLSVGERQRVEIVRALLTRPQLLILDEPTSVLTPQAVGKLFDTLRTLAAQGCSILYISHKLDEIRALCHTCTVMRAGRVTGTCDPRLESAASLARMMVGSELPVLKAGTARPGAVVLQARALSLQKSHPFATELHDICLDLHAGEILGVAGISGNGQQELLAALSGEDPRGAAASVLLDGVAIGHLGAAARRRAGLAFVPEERLGRGAVPDMSLAENMLLSHQGSETISSGVIRAGAIARLAQAIITRFNVKAAGPHAAARSLSGGNLQKFIVGREIMSQPRVLIVAQPTWGVDVGAAAQIHAELIALRDAGCAVLVISEELDELFAIADRLMVIAKGRLSPAVATADASVDQIGLWMSGLWDHDAESATPLTVANEVAHVSA
;
A
#
# COMPACT_ATOMS: atom_id res chain seq x y z
N MET A 1 30.60 6.62 -22.35
CA MET A 1 29.90 5.35 -22.02
C MET A 1 28.55 5.38 -22.74
N THR A 2 28.15 4.33 -23.43
CA THR A 2 26.84 4.22 -24.07
C THR A 2 25.75 4.10 -22.99
N THR A 3 24.71 4.93 -23.09
CA THR A 3 23.56 4.88 -22.17
C THR A 3 22.80 3.56 -22.34
N ARG A 4 22.26 2.97 -21.24
CA ARG A 4 21.44 1.76 -21.29
C ARG A 4 20.10 2.03 -21.99
N LEU A 5 19.37 3.02 -21.48
CA LEU A 5 18.08 3.47 -22.00
C LEU A 5 18.09 4.99 -22.14
N SER A 6 17.59 5.49 -23.25
CA SER A 6 17.31 6.92 -23.42
C SER A 6 15.96 7.10 -24.08
N LEU A 7 15.09 7.85 -23.44
CA LEU A 7 13.80 8.30 -23.94
C LEU A 7 13.94 9.75 -24.35
N ARG A 8 13.42 10.12 -25.53
CA ARG A 8 13.45 11.49 -26.04
C ARG A 8 12.05 11.91 -26.46
N HIS A 9 11.52 12.91 -25.78
CA HIS A 9 10.23 13.54 -26.06
C HIS A 9 9.06 12.55 -26.14
N ILE A 10 9.08 11.50 -25.29
CA ILE A 10 8.02 10.49 -25.26
C ILE A 10 6.71 11.11 -24.86
N SER A 11 5.71 10.97 -25.72
CA SER A 11 4.36 11.50 -25.49
C SER A 11 3.32 10.42 -25.65
N LYS A 12 2.29 10.45 -24.77
CA LYS A 12 1.13 9.55 -24.82
C LYS A 12 -0.13 10.23 -24.34
N ARG A 13 -1.18 10.12 -25.14
CA ARG A 13 -2.51 10.65 -24.84
C ARG A 13 -3.54 9.53 -24.81
N TYR A 14 -4.45 9.60 -23.86
CA TYR A 14 -5.64 8.76 -23.77
C TYR A 14 -6.88 9.67 -23.78
N LEU A 15 -7.61 9.69 -24.90
CA LEU A 15 -8.77 10.59 -25.07
C LEU A 15 -8.42 12.04 -24.69
N ALA A 16 -9.00 12.54 -23.60
CA ALA A 16 -8.77 13.90 -23.09
C ALA A 16 -7.55 14.05 -22.15
N VAL A 17 -6.92 12.93 -21.74
CA VAL A 17 -5.83 12.92 -20.76
C VAL A 17 -4.48 12.78 -21.45
N VAL A 18 -3.57 13.71 -21.24
CA VAL A 18 -2.17 13.61 -21.62
C VAL A 18 -1.43 12.88 -20.50
N ALA A 19 -1.13 11.60 -20.71
CA ALA A 19 -0.46 10.78 -19.71
C ALA A 19 1.05 11.01 -19.65
N ASN A 20 1.70 11.23 -20.81
CA ASN A 20 3.09 11.65 -20.94
C ASN A 20 3.17 12.77 -21.97
N ASP A 21 3.94 13.81 -21.69
CA ASP A 21 4.09 14.99 -22.53
C ASP A 21 5.57 15.35 -22.64
N ALA A 22 6.16 14.97 -23.78
CA ALA A 22 7.56 15.18 -24.11
C ALA A 22 8.52 14.73 -22.99
N VAL A 23 8.37 13.51 -22.49
CA VAL A 23 9.17 12.97 -21.39
C VAL A 23 10.54 12.56 -21.89
N ASP A 24 11.59 13.08 -21.25
CA ASP A 24 12.98 12.70 -21.43
C ASP A 24 13.45 11.91 -20.19
N LEU A 25 14.14 10.78 -20.40
CA LEU A 25 14.69 9.94 -19.34
C LEU A 25 15.98 9.28 -19.83
N VAL A 26 17.01 9.26 -19.02
CA VAL A 26 18.28 8.58 -19.33
C VAL A 26 18.66 7.68 -18.17
N VAL A 27 18.98 6.41 -18.48
CA VAL A 27 19.43 5.41 -17.50
C VAL A 27 20.78 4.87 -17.94
N GLN A 28 21.75 4.84 -17.03
CA GLN A 28 23.08 4.33 -17.29
C GLN A 28 23.18 2.81 -17.01
N PRO A 29 24.17 2.09 -17.58
CA PRO A 29 24.45 0.70 -17.20
C PRO A 29 24.76 0.58 -15.69
N GLY A 30 24.09 -0.36 -15.00
CA GLY A 30 24.27 -0.59 -13.57
C GLY A 30 23.71 0.50 -12.66
N GLU A 31 22.94 1.44 -13.21
CA GLU A 31 22.28 2.48 -12.44
C GLU A 31 20.97 1.98 -11.83
N ILE A 32 20.72 2.33 -10.56
CA ILE A 32 19.40 2.25 -9.94
C ILE A 32 18.78 3.64 -10.04
N HIS A 33 17.81 3.80 -10.93
CA HIS A 33 17.16 5.06 -11.25
C HIS A 33 15.73 5.08 -10.76
N ALA A 34 15.40 6.02 -9.88
CA ALA A 34 14.04 6.20 -9.40
C ALA A 34 13.18 7.00 -10.36
N VAL A 35 11.92 6.63 -10.52
CA VAL A 35 10.90 7.47 -11.16
C VAL A 35 9.84 7.82 -10.12
N LEU A 36 9.88 9.08 -9.68
CA LEU A 36 8.99 9.66 -8.69
C LEU A 36 7.84 10.44 -9.32
N GLY A 37 6.76 10.60 -8.59
CA GLY A 37 5.62 11.45 -8.97
C GLY A 37 4.34 10.98 -8.30
N GLU A 38 3.35 11.87 -8.22
CA GLU A 38 2.02 11.55 -7.69
C GLU A 38 1.29 10.49 -8.55
N ASN A 39 0.21 9.93 -8.00
CA ASN A 39 -0.68 9.07 -8.77
C ASN A 39 -1.28 9.85 -9.94
N GLY A 40 -1.22 9.25 -11.15
CA GLY A 40 -1.61 9.96 -12.38
C GLY A 40 -0.52 10.84 -12.99
N ALA A 41 0.69 10.90 -12.43
CA ALA A 41 1.82 11.66 -13.02
C ALA A 41 2.37 11.05 -14.32
N GLY A 42 1.90 9.86 -14.75
CA GLY A 42 2.30 9.22 -15.99
C GLY A 42 3.36 8.12 -15.84
N LYS A 43 3.83 7.81 -14.63
CA LYS A 43 4.89 6.82 -14.37
C LYS A 43 4.59 5.45 -14.96
N SER A 44 3.47 4.84 -14.58
CA SER A 44 3.09 3.50 -15.06
C SER A 44 2.83 3.46 -16.57
N THR A 45 2.37 4.57 -17.17
CA THR A 45 2.27 4.69 -18.63
C THR A 45 3.65 4.68 -19.27
N LEU A 46 4.61 5.43 -18.72
CA LEU A 46 5.99 5.45 -19.21
C LEU A 46 6.64 4.06 -19.13
N MET A 47 6.44 3.34 -18.01
CA MET A 47 6.94 1.96 -17.84
C MET A 47 6.32 1.00 -18.86
N LYS A 48 5.00 1.11 -19.08
CA LYS A 48 4.30 0.31 -20.09
C LYS A 48 4.80 0.60 -21.52
N ILE A 49 5.23 1.83 -21.80
CA ILE A 49 5.87 2.20 -23.08
C ILE A 49 7.24 1.52 -23.19
N ILE A 50 8.08 1.61 -22.17
CA ILE A 50 9.41 0.98 -22.16
C ILE A 50 9.29 -0.55 -22.28
N TYR A 51 8.28 -1.15 -21.63
CA TYR A 51 8.03 -2.60 -21.70
C TYR A 51 7.27 -3.04 -22.95
N GLY A 52 6.87 -2.10 -23.83
CA GLY A 52 6.17 -2.41 -25.09
C GLY A 52 4.70 -2.82 -24.92
N ALA A 53 4.10 -2.63 -23.74
CA ALA A 53 2.69 -2.87 -23.51
C ALA A 53 1.80 -1.73 -24.04
N VAL A 54 2.36 -0.53 -24.22
CA VAL A 54 1.70 0.65 -24.76
C VAL A 54 2.63 1.29 -25.80
N LYS A 55 2.09 1.64 -26.97
CA LYS A 55 2.83 2.39 -27.99
C LYS A 55 2.79 3.90 -27.68
N PRO A 56 3.93 4.61 -27.69
CA PRO A 56 3.94 6.07 -27.61
C PRO A 56 3.30 6.68 -28.86
N ASP A 57 2.74 7.89 -28.72
CA ASP A 57 2.18 8.64 -29.83
C ASP A 57 3.24 9.50 -30.54
N ALA A 58 4.30 9.90 -29.79
CA ALA A 58 5.47 10.61 -30.30
C ALA A 58 6.70 10.33 -29.44
N GLY A 59 7.90 10.66 -29.99
CA GLY A 59 9.17 10.50 -29.31
C GLY A 59 9.93 9.26 -29.76
N GLU A 60 11.15 9.11 -29.26
CA GLU A 60 12.08 8.04 -29.64
C GLU A 60 12.61 7.29 -28.42
N LEU A 61 12.75 5.98 -28.57
CA LEU A 61 13.43 5.10 -27.62
C LEU A 61 14.80 4.70 -28.18
N HIS A 62 15.84 4.82 -27.34
CA HIS A 62 17.18 4.33 -27.68
C HIS A 62 17.59 3.29 -26.62
N TRP A 63 18.05 2.14 -27.10
CA TRP A 63 18.54 1.02 -26.30
C TRP A 63 20.01 0.76 -26.62
N ASN A 64 20.89 0.84 -25.62
CA ASN A 64 22.34 0.75 -25.83
C ASN A 64 22.85 1.67 -26.92
N GLY A 65 22.29 2.90 -27.01
CA GLY A 65 22.66 3.93 -27.99
C GLY A 65 22.01 3.77 -29.38
N GLN A 66 21.25 2.70 -29.62
CA GLN A 66 20.57 2.48 -30.92
C GLN A 66 19.07 2.80 -30.79
N SER A 67 18.51 3.46 -31.81
CA SER A 67 17.06 3.70 -31.87
C SER A 67 16.32 2.37 -32.06
N VAL A 68 15.30 2.13 -31.21
CA VAL A 68 14.51 0.89 -31.20
C VAL A 68 13.02 1.18 -31.13
N GLN A 69 12.21 0.30 -31.70
CA GLN A 69 10.77 0.29 -31.53
C GLN A 69 10.36 -0.95 -30.75
N ILE A 70 9.88 -0.77 -29.52
CA ILE A 70 9.42 -1.86 -28.66
C ILE A 70 7.91 -1.99 -28.84
N THR A 71 7.47 -2.96 -29.63
CA THR A 71 6.06 -3.12 -30.05
C THR A 71 5.27 -4.10 -29.21
N SER A 72 5.95 -4.86 -28.33
CA SER A 72 5.33 -5.85 -27.46
C SER A 72 6.21 -6.20 -26.26
N PRO A 73 5.64 -6.74 -25.17
CA PRO A 73 6.42 -7.28 -24.05
C PRO A 73 7.42 -8.38 -24.46
N ALA A 74 7.10 -9.15 -25.50
CA ALA A 74 8.03 -10.15 -26.04
C ALA A 74 9.27 -9.49 -26.69
N ALA A 75 9.08 -8.41 -27.43
CA ALA A 75 10.18 -7.62 -28.00
C ALA A 75 11.04 -6.98 -26.89
N ALA A 76 10.43 -6.47 -25.83
CA ALA A 76 11.15 -5.93 -24.67
C ALA A 76 12.02 -7.01 -24.00
N ARG A 77 11.46 -8.20 -23.76
CA ARG A 77 12.22 -9.34 -23.20
C ARG A 77 13.38 -9.78 -24.09
N ALA A 78 13.19 -9.77 -25.42
CA ALA A 78 14.26 -10.08 -26.37
C ALA A 78 15.43 -9.08 -26.29
N LEU A 79 15.18 -7.84 -25.92
CA LEU A 79 16.20 -6.81 -25.65
C LEU A 79 16.80 -6.94 -24.23
N GLY A 80 16.32 -7.85 -23.39
CA GLY A 80 16.77 -7.99 -22.02
C GLY A 80 16.08 -7.01 -21.04
N ILE A 81 14.87 -6.56 -21.35
CA ILE A 81 14.05 -5.74 -20.44
C ILE A 81 13.04 -6.64 -19.74
N ALA A 82 13.07 -6.67 -18.40
CA ALA A 82 12.09 -7.36 -17.57
C ALA A 82 11.30 -6.37 -16.71
N MET A 83 10.07 -6.74 -16.34
CA MET A 83 9.21 -5.91 -15.50
C MET A 83 8.50 -6.75 -14.45
N VAL A 84 8.51 -6.26 -13.22
CA VAL A 84 7.69 -6.71 -12.10
C VAL A 84 6.61 -5.67 -11.90
N PHE A 85 5.35 -6.09 -12.02
CA PHE A 85 4.18 -5.21 -11.92
C PHE A 85 3.75 -5.01 -10.47
N GLN A 86 3.04 -3.93 -10.20
CA GLN A 86 2.46 -3.60 -8.91
C GLN A 86 1.46 -4.67 -8.42
N HIS A 87 0.66 -5.23 -9.34
CA HIS A 87 -0.25 -6.34 -9.06
C HIS A 87 0.33 -7.64 -9.59
N PHE A 88 0.27 -8.70 -8.79
CA PHE A 88 0.78 -10.00 -9.18
C PHE A 88 0.09 -10.53 -10.43
N SER A 89 0.89 -11.00 -11.39
CA SER A 89 0.41 -11.67 -12.59
C SER A 89 0.57 -13.19 -12.43
N LEU A 90 0.10 -13.73 -11.30
CA LEU A 90 0.21 -15.14 -10.93
C LEU A 90 -1.16 -15.81 -10.94
N PHE A 91 -1.19 -17.06 -11.35
CA PHE A 91 -2.36 -17.93 -11.29
C PHE A 91 -2.34 -18.74 -10.00
N ASP A 92 -3.32 -18.56 -9.15
CA ASP A 92 -3.40 -19.15 -7.81
C ASP A 92 -3.42 -20.69 -7.82
N THR A 93 -3.99 -21.30 -8.87
CA THR A 93 -4.14 -22.74 -9.02
C THR A 93 -2.87 -23.45 -9.51
N LEU A 94 -1.90 -22.72 -10.02
CA LEU A 94 -0.64 -23.27 -10.53
C LEU A 94 0.45 -23.26 -9.45
N THR A 95 1.43 -24.15 -9.63
CA THR A 95 2.66 -24.13 -8.83
C THR A 95 3.56 -22.94 -9.19
N VAL A 96 4.56 -22.66 -8.35
CA VAL A 96 5.59 -21.64 -8.63
C VAL A 96 6.28 -21.92 -9.97
N THR A 97 6.69 -23.18 -10.21
CA THR A 97 7.34 -23.58 -11.47
C THR A 97 6.46 -23.33 -12.68
N GLU A 98 5.19 -23.75 -12.63
CA GLU A 98 4.24 -23.56 -13.74
C GLU A 98 3.98 -22.07 -14.01
N ASN A 99 3.79 -21.26 -12.97
CA ASN A 99 3.63 -19.81 -13.12
C ASN A 99 4.83 -19.15 -13.80
N ILE A 100 6.04 -19.53 -13.38
CA ILE A 100 7.28 -18.99 -13.98
C ILE A 100 7.42 -19.45 -15.44
N ALA A 101 7.05 -20.69 -15.74
CA ALA A 101 7.10 -21.26 -17.09
C ALA A 101 6.25 -20.49 -18.10
N LEU A 102 5.09 -19.92 -17.68
CA LEU A 102 4.24 -19.10 -18.55
C LEU A 102 4.95 -17.87 -19.13
N GLY A 103 5.96 -17.37 -18.44
CA GLY A 103 6.77 -16.20 -18.88
C GLY A 103 7.98 -16.57 -19.74
N LEU A 104 8.28 -17.86 -19.91
CA LEU A 104 9.47 -18.37 -20.60
C LEU A 104 9.12 -19.04 -21.94
N PRO A 105 10.10 -19.29 -22.84
CA PRO A 105 9.85 -20.01 -24.07
C PRO A 105 9.24 -21.40 -23.82
N SER A 106 8.32 -21.82 -24.69
CA SER A 106 7.59 -23.11 -24.60
C SER A 106 8.47 -24.38 -24.63
N THR A 107 9.74 -24.22 -25.03
CA THR A 107 10.74 -25.31 -25.04
C THR A 107 11.37 -25.57 -23.66
N THR A 108 11.05 -24.79 -22.65
CA THR A 108 11.63 -24.92 -21.30
C THR A 108 11.03 -26.14 -20.60
N ARG A 109 11.84 -27.12 -20.20
CA ARG A 109 11.40 -28.28 -19.44
C ARG A 109 11.18 -27.91 -17.98
N LEU A 110 10.05 -28.33 -17.40
CA LEU A 110 9.64 -27.96 -16.04
C LEU A 110 10.58 -28.49 -14.95
N ASP A 111 11.14 -29.70 -15.13
CA ASP A 111 12.10 -30.28 -14.22
C ASP A 111 13.39 -29.46 -14.11
N GLN A 112 13.98 -29.09 -15.26
CA GLN A 112 15.15 -28.23 -15.33
C GLN A 112 14.86 -26.81 -14.86
N LEU A 113 13.62 -26.33 -15.07
CA LEU A 113 13.20 -25.02 -14.59
C LEU A 113 13.14 -24.96 -13.08
N ALA A 114 12.63 -26.00 -12.42
CA ALA A 114 12.58 -26.07 -10.95
C ALA A 114 13.99 -25.94 -10.32
N GLU A 115 14.99 -26.63 -10.86
CA GLU A 115 16.38 -26.50 -10.41
C GLU A 115 16.93 -25.08 -10.62
N ARG A 116 16.65 -24.48 -11.78
CA ARG A 116 17.06 -23.09 -12.06
C ARG A 116 16.38 -22.08 -11.14
N ILE A 117 15.12 -22.30 -10.77
CA ILE A 117 14.40 -21.47 -9.81
C ILE A 117 15.11 -21.50 -8.46
N VAL A 118 15.42 -22.70 -7.95
CA VAL A 118 16.13 -22.85 -6.67
C VAL A 118 17.49 -22.15 -6.72
N ALA A 119 18.30 -22.43 -7.73
CA ALA A 119 19.63 -21.84 -7.88
C ALA A 119 19.59 -20.30 -7.96
N THR A 120 18.61 -19.74 -8.73
CA THR A 120 18.44 -18.29 -8.82
C THR A 120 17.94 -17.72 -7.50
N ALA A 121 16.99 -18.38 -6.85
CA ALA A 121 16.45 -17.95 -5.56
C ALA A 121 17.53 -17.93 -4.47
N GLU A 122 18.38 -18.95 -4.40
CA GLU A 122 19.51 -19.00 -3.47
C GLU A 122 20.56 -17.93 -3.76
N GLN A 123 20.93 -17.76 -5.03
CA GLN A 123 21.91 -16.74 -5.46
C GLN A 123 21.55 -15.33 -4.97
N TYR A 124 20.25 -15.00 -4.94
CA TYR A 124 19.76 -13.67 -4.59
C TYR A 124 19.05 -13.62 -3.22
N GLY A 125 19.12 -14.67 -2.41
CA GLY A 125 18.51 -14.72 -1.07
C GLY A 125 16.99 -14.67 -1.08
N LEU A 126 16.35 -15.09 -2.18
CA LEU A 126 14.89 -15.07 -2.42
C LEU A 126 14.30 -16.48 -2.33
N ALA A 127 14.53 -17.20 -1.24
CA ALA A 127 14.14 -18.61 -1.07
C ALA A 127 12.69 -18.88 -1.55
N LEU A 128 12.53 -19.89 -2.42
CA LEU A 128 11.26 -20.34 -3.01
C LEU A 128 11.21 -21.86 -3.09
N GLU A 129 10.00 -22.40 -2.93
CA GLU A 129 9.70 -23.81 -3.13
C GLU A 129 8.98 -24.00 -4.47
N PRO A 130 9.64 -24.58 -5.52
CA PRO A 130 9.11 -24.65 -6.88
C PRO A 130 7.77 -25.39 -7.02
N GLN A 131 7.51 -26.37 -6.17
CA GLN A 131 6.34 -27.24 -6.25
C GLN A 131 5.13 -26.72 -5.45
N ARG A 132 5.29 -25.65 -4.65
CA ARG A 132 4.17 -25.06 -3.91
C ARG A 132 3.20 -24.36 -4.85
N HIS A 133 1.90 -24.54 -4.60
CA HIS A 133 0.85 -23.79 -5.28
C HIS A 133 0.81 -22.34 -4.80
N VAL A 134 0.60 -21.39 -5.75
CA VAL A 134 0.63 -19.96 -5.48
C VAL A 134 -0.42 -19.53 -4.45
N HIS A 135 -1.61 -20.15 -4.41
CA HIS A 135 -2.61 -19.84 -3.39
C HIS A 135 -2.17 -20.12 -1.94
N THR A 136 -1.14 -20.96 -1.74
CA THR A 136 -0.58 -21.25 -0.41
C THR A 136 0.52 -20.30 0.01
N LEU A 137 0.95 -19.41 -0.90
CA LEU A 137 2.04 -18.46 -0.66
C LEU A 137 1.52 -17.21 0.04
N SER A 138 2.30 -16.72 1.00
CA SER A 138 2.12 -15.37 1.52
C SER A 138 2.36 -14.32 0.43
N VAL A 139 1.88 -13.11 0.65
CA VAL A 139 2.04 -12.01 -0.32
C VAL A 139 3.52 -11.72 -0.60
N GLY A 140 4.37 -11.75 0.43
CA GLY A 140 5.82 -11.59 0.27
C GLY A 140 6.48 -12.74 -0.52
N GLU A 141 5.98 -13.97 -0.42
CA GLU A 141 6.44 -15.10 -1.25
C GLU A 141 6.01 -14.93 -2.70
N ARG A 142 4.78 -14.46 -2.96
CA ARG A 142 4.31 -14.13 -4.32
C ARG A 142 5.18 -13.06 -4.97
N GLN A 143 5.59 -12.04 -4.21
CA GLN A 143 6.52 -11.00 -4.69
C GLN A 143 7.87 -11.61 -5.08
N ARG A 144 8.41 -12.55 -4.28
CA ARG A 144 9.65 -13.26 -4.62
C ARG A 144 9.51 -14.08 -5.91
N VAL A 145 8.35 -14.72 -6.15
CA VAL A 145 8.08 -15.47 -7.41
C VAL A 145 8.17 -14.52 -8.62
N GLU A 146 7.55 -13.34 -8.54
CA GLU A 146 7.61 -12.34 -9.62
C GLU A 146 9.04 -11.87 -9.90
N ILE A 147 9.80 -11.60 -8.83
CA ILE A 147 11.20 -11.15 -8.96
C ILE A 147 12.06 -12.27 -9.55
N VAL A 148 11.99 -13.51 -9.03
CA VAL A 148 12.76 -14.64 -9.56
C VAL A 148 12.38 -14.94 -11.01
N ARG A 149 11.09 -14.84 -11.38
CA ARG A 149 10.63 -14.94 -12.77
C ARG A 149 11.34 -13.93 -13.68
N ALA A 150 11.45 -12.69 -13.25
CA ALA A 150 12.17 -11.65 -13.98
C ALA A 150 13.68 -11.95 -14.07
N LEU A 151 14.31 -12.37 -12.97
CA LEU A 151 15.75 -12.66 -12.91
C LEU A 151 16.19 -13.85 -13.77
N LEU A 152 15.33 -14.87 -13.92
CA LEU A 152 15.60 -16.02 -14.79
C LEU A 152 15.80 -15.65 -16.26
N THR A 153 15.33 -14.47 -16.69
CA THR A 153 15.55 -13.94 -18.03
C THR A 153 16.91 -13.22 -18.17
N ARG A 154 17.69 -13.09 -17.09
CA ARG A 154 18.97 -12.36 -17.04
C ARG A 154 18.83 -10.93 -17.62
N PRO A 155 18.01 -10.07 -17.04
CA PRO A 155 17.70 -8.78 -17.61
C PRO A 155 18.91 -7.84 -17.60
N GLN A 156 19.01 -7.01 -18.62
CA GLN A 156 19.91 -5.85 -18.66
C GLN A 156 19.24 -4.60 -18.05
N LEU A 157 17.90 -4.56 -18.06
CA LEU A 157 17.07 -3.56 -17.39
C LEU A 157 15.93 -4.26 -16.66
N LEU A 158 15.83 -4.02 -15.36
CA LEU A 158 14.75 -4.50 -14.52
C LEU A 158 13.87 -3.32 -14.09
N ILE A 159 12.59 -3.37 -14.44
CA ILE A 159 11.59 -2.38 -14.03
C ILE A 159 10.82 -2.95 -12.85
N LEU A 160 10.74 -2.19 -11.75
CA LEU A 160 10.03 -2.56 -10.53
C LEU A 160 8.99 -1.48 -10.21
N ASP A 161 7.71 -1.85 -10.25
CA ASP A 161 6.60 -0.93 -9.97
C ASP A 161 6.04 -1.21 -8.56
N GLU A 162 6.40 -0.35 -7.59
CA GLU A 162 6.05 -0.43 -6.17
C GLU A 162 6.34 -1.80 -5.51
N PRO A 163 7.56 -2.34 -5.62
CA PRO A 163 7.84 -3.73 -5.23
C PRO A 163 7.81 -3.99 -3.72
N THR A 164 7.75 -2.96 -2.89
CA THR A 164 7.83 -3.05 -1.42
C THR A 164 6.51 -2.83 -0.72
N SER A 165 5.44 -2.50 -1.44
CA SER A 165 4.13 -2.16 -0.87
C SER A 165 3.54 -3.22 0.06
N VAL A 166 3.95 -4.48 -0.10
CA VAL A 166 3.42 -5.65 0.62
C VAL A 166 4.50 -6.42 1.41
N LEU A 167 5.67 -5.80 1.61
CA LEU A 167 6.81 -6.43 2.27
C LEU A 167 7.03 -5.88 3.68
N THR A 168 7.50 -6.75 4.59
CA THR A 168 8.00 -6.31 5.90
C THR A 168 9.29 -5.51 5.74
N PRO A 169 9.66 -4.63 6.68
CA PRO A 169 10.94 -3.89 6.64
C PRO A 169 12.16 -4.78 6.44
N GLN A 170 12.19 -5.96 7.08
CA GLN A 170 13.28 -6.93 6.94
C GLN A 170 13.34 -7.52 5.53
N ALA A 171 12.18 -7.77 4.90
CA ALA A 171 12.11 -8.24 3.52
C ALA A 171 12.52 -7.16 2.53
N VAL A 172 12.20 -5.88 2.80
CA VAL A 172 12.66 -4.73 2.02
C VAL A 172 14.19 -4.64 2.04
N GLY A 173 14.82 -4.77 3.21
CA GLY A 173 16.29 -4.79 3.32
C GLY A 173 16.93 -5.85 2.44
N LYS A 174 16.44 -7.10 2.48
CA LYS A 174 16.92 -8.19 1.63
C LYS A 174 16.71 -7.91 0.14
N LEU A 175 15.58 -7.33 -0.24
CA LEU A 175 15.32 -6.92 -1.63
C LEU A 175 16.34 -5.87 -2.08
N PHE A 176 16.64 -4.86 -1.25
CA PHE A 176 17.62 -3.83 -1.58
C PHE A 176 19.03 -4.39 -1.79
N ASP A 177 19.45 -5.35 -0.96
CA ASP A 177 20.75 -6.01 -1.14
C ASP A 177 20.79 -6.80 -2.46
N THR A 178 19.69 -7.46 -2.82
CA THR A 178 19.55 -8.12 -4.11
C THR A 178 19.68 -7.13 -5.28
N LEU A 179 18.98 -5.99 -5.20
CA LEU A 179 19.00 -4.95 -6.25
C LEU A 179 20.39 -4.30 -6.38
N ARG A 180 21.07 -4.05 -5.27
CA ARG A 180 22.47 -3.56 -5.30
C ARG A 180 23.40 -4.55 -5.96
N THR A 181 23.25 -5.84 -5.66
CA THR A 181 24.03 -6.92 -6.27
C THR A 181 23.81 -6.98 -7.78
N LEU A 182 22.56 -6.89 -8.24
CA LEU A 182 22.22 -6.85 -9.66
C LEU A 182 22.80 -5.63 -10.36
N ALA A 183 22.70 -4.45 -9.75
CA ALA A 183 23.27 -3.22 -10.29
C ALA A 183 24.79 -3.30 -10.42
N ALA A 184 25.48 -3.85 -9.41
CA ALA A 184 26.92 -4.10 -9.46
C ALA A 184 27.33 -5.10 -10.57
N GLN A 185 26.44 -6.00 -10.97
CA GLN A 185 26.61 -6.92 -12.10
C GLN A 185 26.29 -6.28 -13.46
N GLY A 186 25.95 -4.99 -13.49
CA GLY A 186 25.68 -4.21 -14.71
C GLY A 186 24.21 -4.22 -15.16
N CYS A 187 23.28 -4.81 -14.40
CA CYS A 187 21.86 -4.66 -14.64
C CYS A 187 21.41 -3.26 -14.22
N SER A 188 20.77 -2.53 -15.12
CA SER A 188 20.15 -1.24 -14.76
C SER A 188 18.77 -1.49 -14.14
N ILE A 189 18.34 -0.64 -13.21
CA ILE A 189 17.07 -0.80 -12.50
C ILE A 189 16.27 0.50 -12.60
N LEU A 190 15.03 0.41 -13.09
CA LEU A 190 14.02 1.47 -12.94
C LEU A 190 13.13 1.12 -11.75
N TYR A 191 13.20 1.95 -10.72
CA TYR A 191 12.52 1.75 -9.45
C TYR A 191 11.41 2.78 -9.27
N ILE A 192 10.16 2.34 -9.23
CA ILE A 192 9.01 3.21 -8.98
C ILE A 192 8.54 2.95 -7.56
N SER A 193 8.53 3.99 -6.75
CA SER A 193 7.97 3.97 -5.40
C SER A 193 7.50 5.38 -5.03
N HIS A 194 6.57 5.48 -4.12
CA HIS A 194 6.19 6.73 -3.48
C HIS A 194 6.84 6.87 -2.09
N LYS A 195 7.56 5.84 -1.61
CA LYS A 195 8.29 5.84 -0.34
C LYS A 195 9.64 6.51 -0.50
N LEU A 196 9.72 7.77 -0.07
CA LEU A 196 10.88 8.63 -0.31
C LEU A 196 12.16 8.13 0.37
N ASP A 197 12.04 7.52 1.55
CA ASP A 197 13.17 6.97 2.27
C ASP A 197 13.78 5.75 1.57
N GLU A 198 12.96 4.90 0.94
CA GLU A 198 13.44 3.80 0.09
C GLU A 198 14.27 4.32 -1.08
N ILE A 199 13.80 5.37 -1.75
CA ILE A 199 14.47 5.98 -2.88
C ILE A 199 15.81 6.60 -2.47
N ARG A 200 15.84 7.30 -1.33
CA ARG A 200 17.07 7.86 -0.75
C ARG A 200 18.08 6.79 -0.35
N ALA A 201 17.60 5.65 0.16
CA ALA A 201 18.45 4.54 0.59
C ALA A 201 19.02 3.69 -0.55
N LEU A 202 18.28 3.59 -1.68
CA LEU A 202 18.59 2.64 -2.75
C LEU A 202 19.09 3.28 -4.04
N CYS A 203 18.52 4.42 -4.47
CA CYS A 203 18.68 4.91 -5.84
C CYS A 203 19.86 5.87 -5.99
N HIS A 204 20.48 5.84 -7.18
CA HIS A 204 21.58 6.72 -7.54
C HIS A 204 21.09 8.06 -8.12
N THR A 205 20.04 8.00 -8.91
CA THR A 205 19.41 9.13 -9.58
C THR A 205 17.90 9.03 -9.44
N CYS A 206 17.23 10.16 -9.43
CA CYS A 206 15.78 10.25 -9.37
C CYS A 206 15.27 11.23 -10.43
N THR A 207 14.30 10.80 -11.23
CA THR A 207 13.53 11.65 -12.14
C THR A 207 12.14 11.87 -11.54
N VAL A 208 11.76 13.13 -11.35
CA VAL A 208 10.45 13.52 -10.80
C VAL A 208 9.50 13.87 -11.91
N MET A 209 8.33 13.24 -11.93
CA MET A 209 7.26 13.48 -12.90
C MET A 209 6.04 14.13 -12.23
N ARG A 210 5.43 15.10 -12.92
CA ARG A 210 4.18 15.74 -12.51
C ARG A 210 3.34 16.08 -13.74
N ALA A 211 2.05 15.69 -13.70
CA ALA A 211 1.11 15.94 -14.80
C ALA A 211 1.64 15.53 -16.19
N GLY A 212 2.29 14.38 -16.27
CA GLY A 212 2.82 13.81 -17.52
C GLY A 212 4.18 14.35 -17.95
N ARG A 213 4.79 15.28 -17.23
CA ARG A 213 6.08 15.93 -17.59
C ARG A 213 7.15 15.63 -16.55
N VAL A 214 8.41 15.64 -16.96
CA VAL A 214 9.56 15.67 -16.05
C VAL A 214 9.68 17.08 -15.47
N THR A 215 9.70 17.19 -14.15
CA THR A 215 9.86 18.47 -13.45
C THR A 215 11.26 18.67 -12.86
N GLY A 216 12.03 17.58 -12.73
CA GLY A 216 13.40 17.65 -12.26
C GLY A 216 14.07 16.28 -12.24
N THR A 217 15.40 16.30 -12.17
CA THR A 217 16.25 15.13 -11.95
C THR A 217 17.28 15.48 -10.90
N CYS A 218 17.49 14.62 -9.91
CA CYS A 218 18.42 14.85 -8.79
C CYS A 218 19.08 13.56 -8.32
N ASP A 219 20.11 13.68 -7.47
CA ASP A 219 20.61 12.59 -6.65
C ASP A 219 19.78 12.54 -5.35
N PRO A 220 18.93 11.52 -5.15
CA PRO A 220 18.04 11.49 -3.99
C PRO A 220 18.76 11.37 -2.64
N ARG A 221 20.01 10.93 -2.65
CA ARG A 221 20.83 10.82 -1.41
C ARG A 221 21.23 12.19 -0.87
N LEU A 222 21.26 13.21 -1.72
CA LEU A 222 21.57 14.59 -1.37
C LEU A 222 20.32 15.41 -1.00
N GLU A 223 19.14 14.87 -1.26
CA GLU A 223 17.86 15.54 -0.99
C GLU A 223 17.24 15.06 0.33
N SER A 224 16.50 15.94 1.00
CA SER A 224 15.63 15.53 2.11
C SER A 224 14.32 14.94 1.59
N ALA A 225 13.66 14.08 2.38
CA ALA A 225 12.33 13.58 2.04
C ALA A 225 11.33 14.73 1.76
N ALA A 226 11.39 15.80 2.55
CA ALA A 226 10.56 17.00 2.34
C ALA A 226 10.85 17.72 1.00
N SER A 227 12.13 17.75 0.57
CA SER A 227 12.52 18.32 -0.72
C SER A 227 11.96 17.49 -1.88
N LEU A 228 12.14 16.17 -1.84
CA LEU A 228 11.59 15.24 -2.85
C LEU A 228 10.06 15.33 -2.91
N ALA A 229 9.38 15.33 -1.76
CA ALA A 229 7.94 15.50 -1.69
C ALA A 229 7.47 16.83 -2.32
N ARG A 230 8.16 17.93 -2.06
CA ARG A 230 7.88 19.23 -2.67
C ARG A 230 8.05 19.21 -4.18
N MET A 231 9.09 18.55 -4.71
CA MET A 231 9.27 18.38 -6.15
C MET A 231 8.11 17.59 -6.79
N MET A 232 7.58 16.59 -6.09
CA MET A 232 6.45 15.78 -6.56
C MET A 232 5.13 16.56 -6.58
N VAL A 233 4.80 17.22 -5.48
CA VAL A 233 3.51 17.92 -5.29
C VAL A 233 3.52 19.32 -5.91
N GLY A 234 4.66 20.01 -5.85
CA GLY A 234 4.82 21.38 -6.36
C GLY A 234 4.29 22.46 -5.42
N SER A 235 3.90 22.09 -4.20
CA SER A 235 3.48 23.00 -3.12
C SER A 235 4.06 22.50 -1.79
N GLU A 236 4.09 23.36 -0.79
CA GLU A 236 4.45 22.95 0.58
C GLU A 236 3.39 21.98 1.11
N LEU A 237 3.87 20.86 1.67
CA LEU A 237 3.00 19.93 2.38
C LEU A 237 2.60 20.52 3.73
N PRO A 238 1.38 20.26 4.21
CA PRO A 238 1.02 20.60 5.58
C PRO A 238 2.01 19.99 6.56
N VAL A 239 2.58 20.80 7.43
CA VAL A 239 3.41 20.28 8.53
C VAL A 239 2.48 19.58 9.51
N LEU A 240 2.58 18.26 9.59
CA LEU A 240 1.87 17.50 10.61
C LEU A 240 2.43 17.91 11.98
N LYS A 241 1.69 18.69 12.73
CA LYS A 241 2.02 18.93 14.14
C LYS A 241 1.51 17.73 14.92
N ALA A 242 2.42 16.87 15.34
CA ALA A 242 2.12 15.89 16.37
C ALA A 242 1.73 16.66 17.64
N GLY A 243 0.44 16.85 17.85
CA GLY A 243 -0.07 17.35 19.12
C GLY A 243 0.20 16.27 20.18
N THR A 244 0.54 16.66 21.40
CA THR A 244 0.55 15.69 22.50
C THR A 244 -0.89 15.26 22.76
N ALA A 245 -1.24 14.05 22.31
CA ALA A 245 -2.55 13.48 22.64
C ALA A 245 -2.73 13.48 24.17
N ARG A 246 -3.91 13.83 24.61
CA ARG A 246 -4.33 13.64 26.01
C ARG A 246 -5.47 12.62 26.00
N PRO A 247 -5.13 11.31 26.11
CA PRO A 247 -6.14 10.27 26.06
C PRO A 247 -7.18 10.52 27.17
N GLY A 248 -8.45 10.59 26.78
CA GLY A 248 -9.58 10.69 27.69
C GLY A 248 -10.04 9.32 28.19
N ALA A 249 -11.34 9.20 28.47
CA ALA A 249 -11.95 7.93 28.85
C ALA A 249 -11.92 6.92 27.67
N VAL A 250 -11.94 5.65 27.98
CA VAL A 250 -12.09 4.58 26.98
C VAL A 250 -13.48 4.67 26.35
N VAL A 251 -13.55 4.76 25.04
CA VAL A 251 -14.79 4.89 24.26
C VAL A 251 -15.15 3.58 23.56
N LEU A 252 -14.18 2.95 22.88
CA LEU A 252 -14.38 1.65 22.22
C LEU A 252 -13.48 0.60 22.86
N GLN A 253 -14.06 -0.55 23.20
CA GLN A 253 -13.31 -1.70 23.73
C GLN A 253 -13.63 -2.96 22.95
N ALA A 254 -12.61 -3.77 22.66
CA ALA A 254 -12.78 -5.18 22.36
C ALA A 254 -12.27 -6.00 23.57
N ARG A 255 -13.06 -6.99 24.00
CA ARG A 255 -12.76 -7.86 25.16
C ARG A 255 -12.84 -9.30 24.74
N ALA A 256 -11.69 -9.97 24.68
CA ALA A 256 -11.57 -11.39 24.29
C ALA A 256 -12.42 -11.73 23.04
N LEU A 257 -12.45 -10.79 22.05
CA LEU A 257 -13.23 -10.96 20.83
C LEU A 257 -12.59 -12.08 20.00
N SER A 258 -13.34 -13.18 19.86
CA SER A 258 -12.93 -14.34 19.07
C SER A 258 -14.00 -14.64 18.03
N LEU A 259 -13.58 -14.85 16.77
CA LEU A 259 -14.47 -15.18 15.66
C LEU A 259 -13.87 -16.29 14.81
N GLN A 260 -14.67 -17.31 14.55
CA GLN A 260 -14.31 -18.38 13.63
C GLN A 260 -14.36 -17.88 12.17
N LYS A 261 -13.66 -18.56 11.30
CA LYS A 261 -13.63 -18.27 9.86
C LYS A 261 -15.05 -18.18 9.29
N SER A 262 -15.29 -17.14 8.51
CA SER A 262 -16.53 -16.99 7.74
C SER A 262 -16.51 -17.79 6.43
N HIS A 263 -15.31 -18.05 5.90
CA HIS A 263 -15.05 -18.84 4.70
C HIS A 263 -13.63 -19.43 4.75
N PRO A 264 -13.28 -20.40 3.87
CA PRO A 264 -12.01 -21.14 3.96
C PRO A 264 -10.74 -20.28 3.94
N PHE A 265 -10.80 -19.10 3.32
CA PHE A 265 -9.65 -18.17 3.18
C PHE A 265 -9.66 -17.06 4.24
N ALA A 266 -10.69 -16.99 5.10
CA ALA A 266 -10.73 -16.00 6.19
C ALA A 266 -9.75 -16.37 7.30
N THR A 267 -9.35 -15.37 8.07
CA THR A 267 -8.51 -15.54 9.25
C THR A 267 -9.40 -15.59 10.50
N GLU A 268 -9.15 -16.53 11.41
CA GLU A 268 -9.81 -16.57 12.70
C GLU A 268 -9.26 -15.46 13.60
N LEU A 269 -10.15 -14.83 14.38
CA LEU A 269 -9.73 -13.91 15.43
C LEU A 269 -9.68 -14.65 16.77
N HIS A 270 -8.59 -14.44 17.51
CA HIS A 270 -8.32 -15.09 18.77
C HIS A 270 -8.05 -14.06 19.87
N ASP A 271 -8.93 -14.00 20.88
CA ASP A 271 -8.78 -13.20 22.10
C ASP A 271 -8.35 -11.76 21.86
N ILE A 272 -8.96 -11.11 20.87
CA ILE A 272 -8.69 -9.71 20.54
C ILE A 272 -9.08 -8.82 21.72
N CYS A 273 -8.09 -8.11 22.27
CA CYS A 273 -8.26 -7.12 23.32
C CYS A 273 -7.68 -5.79 22.86
N LEU A 274 -8.49 -4.74 22.87
CA LEU A 274 -8.04 -3.36 22.62
C LEU A 274 -8.90 -2.36 23.38
N ASP A 275 -8.28 -1.28 23.82
CA ASP A 275 -8.94 -0.11 24.40
C ASP A 275 -8.56 1.11 23.57
N LEU A 276 -9.57 1.83 23.06
CA LEU A 276 -9.42 3.05 22.30
C LEU A 276 -10.02 4.22 23.09
N HIS A 277 -9.22 5.26 23.30
CA HIS A 277 -9.57 6.40 24.14
C HIS A 277 -10.10 7.59 23.31
N ALA A 278 -10.92 8.41 23.92
CA ALA A 278 -11.30 9.70 23.38
C ALA A 278 -10.05 10.57 23.16
N GLY A 279 -9.97 11.26 22.03
CA GLY A 279 -8.80 12.09 21.70
C GLY A 279 -7.51 11.32 21.45
N GLU A 280 -7.62 10.08 20.96
CA GLU A 280 -6.50 9.20 20.62
C GLU A 280 -6.62 8.68 19.19
N ILE A 281 -5.47 8.54 18.52
CA ILE A 281 -5.33 7.70 17.31
C ILE A 281 -4.59 6.43 17.71
N LEU A 282 -5.27 5.28 17.69
CA LEU A 282 -4.66 3.97 17.82
C LEU A 282 -4.38 3.39 16.43
N GLY A 283 -3.11 3.13 16.13
CA GLY A 283 -2.68 2.49 14.90
C GLY A 283 -2.61 0.97 15.06
N VAL A 284 -3.16 0.21 14.12
CA VAL A 284 -2.98 -1.24 14.03
C VAL A 284 -2.26 -1.57 12.74
N ALA A 285 -1.00 -1.97 12.86
CA ALA A 285 -0.19 -2.45 11.75
C ALA A 285 -0.46 -3.94 11.47
N GLY A 286 -0.17 -4.38 10.24
CA GLY A 286 -0.25 -5.80 9.90
C GLY A 286 -0.06 -6.01 8.40
N ILE A 287 0.34 -7.23 8.00
CA ILE A 287 0.42 -7.63 6.60
C ILE A 287 -0.92 -8.19 6.19
N SER A 288 -1.37 -7.90 4.98
CA SER A 288 -2.64 -8.39 4.42
C SER A 288 -2.87 -9.88 4.67
N GLY A 289 -4.11 -10.23 5.06
CA GLY A 289 -4.49 -11.62 5.36
C GLY A 289 -4.19 -12.09 6.79
N ASN A 290 -3.80 -11.20 7.69
CA ASN A 290 -3.53 -11.51 9.09
C ASN A 290 -4.72 -11.28 10.04
N GLY A 291 -5.92 -10.97 9.53
CA GLY A 291 -7.12 -10.76 10.33
C GLY A 291 -7.62 -9.32 10.38
N GLN A 292 -7.00 -8.39 9.61
CA GLN A 292 -7.41 -6.99 9.59
C GLN A 292 -8.85 -6.81 9.13
N GLN A 293 -9.25 -7.51 8.05
CA GLN A 293 -10.60 -7.40 7.51
C GLN A 293 -11.65 -7.97 8.46
N GLU A 294 -11.34 -9.09 9.11
CA GLU A 294 -12.19 -9.72 10.11
C GLU A 294 -12.35 -8.83 11.34
N LEU A 295 -11.25 -8.21 11.81
CA LEU A 295 -11.28 -7.25 12.91
C LEU A 295 -12.13 -6.02 12.54
N LEU A 296 -11.94 -5.47 11.36
CA LEU A 296 -12.73 -4.34 10.86
C LEU A 296 -14.21 -4.69 10.77
N ALA A 297 -14.57 -5.86 10.21
CA ALA A 297 -15.95 -6.32 10.09
C ALA A 297 -16.60 -6.53 11.45
N ALA A 298 -15.84 -7.10 12.42
CA ALA A 298 -16.32 -7.30 13.80
C ALA A 298 -16.55 -5.96 14.51
N LEU A 299 -15.65 -4.98 14.38
CA LEU A 299 -15.76 -3.69 15.05
C LEU A 299 -16.76 -2.74 14.36
N SER A 300 -16.91 -2.78 13.04
CA SER A 300 -17.89 -1.97 12.31
C SER A 300 -19.32 -2.49 12.44
N GLY A 301 -19.50 -3.77 12.79
CA GLY A 301 -20.79 -4.44 12.85
C GLY A 301 -21.26 -5.02 11.50
N GLU A 302 -20.37 -5.12 10.52
CA GLU A 302 -20.60 -5.89 9.29
C GLU A 302 -20.64 -7.40 9.60
N ASP A 303 -19.85 -7.86 10.58
CA ASP A 303 -19.94 -9.20 11.16
C ASP A 303 -20.40 -9.12 12.63
N PRO A 304 -21.71 -9.32 12.90
CA PRO A 304 -22.26 -9.24 14.25
C PRO A 304 -22.23 -10.59 15.01
N ARG A 305 -21.48 -11.59 14.55
CA ARG A 305 -21.43 -12.94 15.17
C ARG A 305 -20.72 -12.96 16.53
N GLY A 306 -20.03 -11.89 16.90
CA GLY A 306 -19.36 -11.77 18.20
C GLY A 306 -20.35 -11.78 19.38
N ALA A 307 -19.87 -12.21 20.55
CA ALA A 307 -20.66 -12.11 21.78
C ALA A 307 -21.02 -10.63 22.05
N ALA A 308 -22.20 -10.39 22.63
CA ALA A 308 -22.66 -9.01 22.87
C ALA A 308 -21.64 -8.17 23.64
N ALA A 309 -21.02 -8.74 24.67
CA ALA A 309 -20.04 -8.07 25.52
C ALA A 309 -18.60 -8.07 24.95
N SER A 310 -18.37 -8.68 23.77
CA SER A 310 -17.04 -8.70 23.17
C SER A 310 -16.64 -7.36 22.53
N VAL A 311 -17.62 -6.48 22.23
CA VAL A 311 -17.36 -5.10 21.79
C VAL A 311 -18.26 -4.17 22.60
N LEU A 312 -17.65 -3.15 23.21
CA LEU A 312 -18.32 -2.16 24.03
C LEU A 312 -18.08 -0.76 23.42
N LEU A 313 -19.13 0.06 23.39
CA LEU A 313 -19.05 1.49 23.04
C LEU A 313 -19.60 2.28 24.24
N ASP A 314 -18.78 3.15 24.84
CA ASP A 314 -19.09 3.86 26.08
C ASP A 314 -19.58 2.91 27.20
N GLY A 315 -19.01 1.71 27.30
CA GLY A 315 -19.42 0.69 28.26
C GLY A 315 -20.69 -0.09 27.88
N VAL A 316 -21.38 0.28 26.80
CA VAL A 316 -22.57 -0.42 26.30
C VAL A 316 -22.18 -1.55 25.36
N ALA A 317 -22.71 -2.76 25.60
CA ALA A 317 -22.44 -3.92 24.76
C ALA A 317 -23.08 -3.79 23.36
N ILE A 318 -22.23 -3.78 22.32
CA ILE A 318 -22.65 -3.62 20.93
C ILE A 318 -22.21 -4.77 20.01
N GLY A 319 -21.53 -5.79 20.53
CA GLY A 319 -20.95 -6.88 19.73
C GLY A 319 -21.95 -7.58 18.80
N HIS A 320 -23.21 -7.70 19.23
CA HIS A 320 -24.31 -8.30 18.47
C HIS A 320 -25.06 -7.33 17.54
N LEU A 321 -24.71 -6.03 17.57
CA LEU A 321 -25.40 -5.01 16.77
C LEU A 321 -24.77 -4.90 15.38
N GLY A 322 -25.62 -4.80 14.36
CA GLY A 322 -25.18 -4.53 12.99
C GLY A 322 -24.74 -3.07 12.77
N ALA A 323 -24.07 -2.81 11.65
CA ALA A 323 -23.43 -1.55 11.31
C ALA A 323 -24.36 -0.32 11.44
N ALA A 324 -25.63 -0.41 11.01
CA ALA A 324 -26.58 0.70 11.09
C ALA A 324 -26.89 1.10 12.55
N ALA A 325 -26.94 0.13 13.49
CA ALA A 325 -27.17 0.40 14.89
C ALA A 325 -25.92 1.03 15.55
N ARG A 326 -24.72 0.51 15.23
CA ARG A 326 -23.46 1.09 15.73
C ARG A 326 -23.22 2.50 15.19
N ARG A 327 -23.60 2.76 13.93
CA ARG A 327 -23.53 4.11 13.35
C ARG A 327 -24.45 5.09 14.11
N ARG A 328 -25.67 4.69 14.47
CA ARG A 328 -26.56 5.52 15.30
C ARG A 328 -26.01 5.77 16.69
N ALA A 329 -25.19 4.88 17.21
CA ALA A 329 -24.48 5.06 18.47
C ALA A 329 -23.23 5.94 18.36
N GLY A 330 -22.89 6.43 17.16
CA GLY A 330 -21.78 7.36 16.94
C GLY A 330 -20.49 6.71 16.43
N LEU A 331 -20.54 5.46 15.91
CA LEU A 331 -19.40 4.80 15.29
C LEU A 331 -19.45 4.97 13.78
N ALA A 332 -18.46 5.65 13.21
CA ALA A 332 -18.26 5.78 11.78
C ALA A 332 -17.17 4.82 11.28
N PHE A 333 -17.23 4.45 9.99
CA PHE A 333 -16.33 3.49 9.40
C PHE A 333 -15.99 3.85 7.96
N VAL A 334 -14.69 3.86 7.64
CA VAL A 334 -14.13 3.99 6.29
C VAL A 334 -13.49 2.65 5.91
N PRO A 335 -14.09 1.89 4.98
CA PRO A 335 -13.52 0.62 4.53
C PRO A 335 -12.34 0.84 3.59
N GLU A 336 -11.52 -0.19 3.43
CA GLU A 336 -10.43 -0.23 2.47
C GLU A 336 -10.95 -0.15 1.01
N GLU A 337 -12.01 -0.93 0.71
CA GLU A 337 -12.63 -0.95 -0.61
C GLU A 337 -13.50 0.29 -0.84
N ARG A 338 -13.07 1.13 -1.76
CA ARG A 338 -13.74 2.41 -2.06
C ARG A 338 -15.06 2.23 -2.80
N LEU A 339 -15.02 1.51 -3.93
CA LEU A 339 -16.21 1.22 -4.74
C LEU A 339 -16.81 -0.13 -4.35
N GLY A 340 -18.11 -0.17 -4.17
CA GLY A 340 -18.86 -1.36 -3.74
C GLY A 340 -19.08 -1.43 -2.23
N ARG A 341 -18.13 -0.97 -1.41
CA ARG A 341 -18.25 -0.96 0.06
C ARG A 341 -18.27 0.46 0.63
N GLY A 342 -17.30 1.31 0.29
CA GLY A 342 -17.24 2.70 0.76
C GLY A 342 -18.20 3.63 0.04
N ALA A 343 -18.45 3.40 -1.24
CA ALA A 343 -19.36 4.17 -2.08
C ALA A 343 -20.04 3.26 -3.13
N VAL A 344 -21.29 3.57 -3.46
CA VAL A 344 -22.04 2.90 -4.55
C VAL A 344 -21.61 3.53 -5.88
N PRO A 345 -21.03 2.75 -6.82
CA PRO A 345 -20.39 3.28 -8.02
C PRO A 345 -21.28 4.15 -8.91
N ASP A 346 -22.52 3.72 -9.10
CA ASP A 346 -23.48 4.38 -10.04
C ASP A 346 -24.27 5.53 -9.40
N MET A 347 -24.23 5.65 -8.07
CA MET A 347 -24.84 6.78 -7.36
C MET A 347 -23.96 8.03 -7.46
N SER A 348 -24.61 9.19 -7.50
CA SER A 348 -23.93 10.47 -7.37
C SER A 348 -23.27 10.63 -6.00
N LEU A 349 -22.34 11.59 -5.88
CA LEU A 349 -21.74 11.92 -4.59
C LEU A 349 -22.79 12.38 -3.58
N ALA A 350 -23.80 13.15 -4.02
CA ALA A 350 -24.91 13.56 -3.18
C ALA A 350 -25.73 12.37 -2.65
N GLU A 351 -26.07 11.38 -3.49
CA GLU A 351 -26.79 10.18 -3.06
C GLU A 351 -25.93 9.31 -2.13
N ASN A 352 -24.63 9.22 -2.38
CA ASN A 352 -23.69 8.53 -1.51
C ASN A 352 -23.62 9.12 -0.09
N MET A 353 -24.05 10.38 0.13
CA MET A 353 -24.17 10.95 1.48
C MET A 353 -25.17 10.17 2.34
N LEU A 354 -26.22 9.59 1.75
CA LEU A 354 -27.26 8.86 2.48
C LEU A 354 -26.75 7.56 3.14
N LEU A 355 -25.59 7.04 2.71
CA LEU A 355 -25.00 5.86 3.32
C LEU A 355 -24.60 6.11 4.78
N SER A 356 -24.20 7.34 5.12
CA SER A 356 -23.71 7.72 6.44
C SER A 356 -24.56 8.77 7.14
N HIS A 357 -25.21 9.68 6.37
CA HIS A 357 -25.95 10.83 6.89
C HIS A 357 -27.46 10.58 6.80
N GLN A 358 -28.01 9.82 7.75
CA GLN A 358 -29.45 9.52 7.84
C GLN A 358 -30.16 10.32 8.93
N GLY A 359 -29.72 11.55 9.18
CA GLY A 359 -30.32 12.46 10.15
C GLY A 359 -31.51 13.23 9.61
N SER A 360 -32.18 13.99 10.49
CA SER A 360 -33.32 14.87 10.15
C SER A 360 -32.99 15.95 9.11
N GLU A 361 -31.71 16.26 8.94
CA GLU A 361 -31.24 17.21 7.91
C GLU A 361 -31.36 16.65 6.50
N THR A 362 -31.14 15.36 6.32
CA THR A 362 -31.11 14.68 5.03
C THR A 362 -32.41 13.94 4.71
N ILE A 363 -33.10 13.45 5.74
CA ILE A 363 -34.37 12.74 5.63
C ILE A 363 -35.38 13.35 6.60
N SER A 364 -36.52 13.79 6.12
CA SER A 364 -37.59 14.34 6.95
C SER A 364 -38.92 13.67 6.56
N SER A 365 -39.62 13.12 7.54
CA SER A 365 -40.89 12.41 7.34
C SER A 365 -40.85 11.36 6.21
N GLY A 366 -39.72 10.62 6.10
CA GLY A 366 -39.50 9.61 5.08
C GLY A 366 -39.14 10.16 3.69
N VAL A 367 -39.02 11.48 3.54
CA VAL A 367 -38.66 12.13 2.28
C VAL A 367 -37.20 12.59 2.30
N ILE A 368 -36.45 12.21 1.26
CA ILE A 368 -35.05 12.62 1.07
C ILE A 368 -35.04 14.10 0.65
N ARG A 369 -34.26 14.91 1.37
CA ARG A 369 -34.04 16.31 1.04
C ARG A 369 -32.88 16.45 0.04
N ALA A 370 -33.17 16.32 -1.26
CA ALA A 370 -32.17 16.34 -2.32
C ALA A 370 -31.24 17.56 -2.26
N GLY A 371 -31.77 18.74 -1.97
CA GLY A 371 -30.95 19.96 -1.83
C GLY A 371 -30.02 19.93 -0.59
N ALA A 372 -30.39 19.24 0.48
CA ALA A 372 -29.54 19.11 1.67
C ALA A 372 -28.36 18.16 1.41
N ILE A 373 -28.62 16.99 0.84
CA ILE A 373 -27.54 16.04 0.50
C ILE A 373 -26.57 16.62 -0.54
N ALA A 374 -27.07 17.38 -1.51
CA ALA A 374 -26.22 18.06 -2.51
C ALA A 374 -25.32 19.13 -1.86
N ARG A 375 -25.84 19.91 -0.89
CA ARG A 375 -25.04 20.91 -0.14
C ARG A 375 -23.96 20.24 0.71
N LEU A 376 -24.28 19.14 1.42
CA LEU A 376 -23.30 18.37 2.20
C LEU A 376 -22.21 17.82 1.31
N ALA A 377 -22.56 17.19 0.20
CA ALA A 377 -21.59 16.69 -0.76
C ALA A 377 -20.69 17.81 -1.32
N GLN A 378 -21.28 18.99 -1.62
CA GLN A 378 -20.51 20.15 -2.09
C GLN A 378 -19.56 20.68 -1.01
N ALA A 379 -19.97 20.68 0.26
CA ALA A 379 -19.11 21.08 1.37
C ALA A 379 -17.89 20.14 1.50
N ILE A 380 -18.07 18.82 1.33
CA ILE A 380 -16.96 17.85 1.31
C ILE A 380 -16.05 18.11 0.10
N ILE A 381 -16.62 18.27 -1.10
CA ILE A 381 -15.86 18.56 -2.32
C ILE A 381 -14.95 19.76 -2.11
N THR A 382 -15.47 20.81 -1.49
CA THR A 382 -14.71 22.04 -1.22
C THR A 382 -13.65 21.84 -0.13
N ARG A 383 -14.02 21.30 1.05
CA ARG A 383 -13.13 21.17 2.20
C ARG A 383 -11.97 20.21 1.93
N PHE A 384 -12.26 19.08 1.28
CA PHE A 384 -11.27 18.04 1.01
C PHE A 384 -10.63 18.16 -0.38
N ASN A 385 -10.87 19.28 -1.08
CA ASN A 385 -10.33 19.53 -2.43
C ASN A 385 -10.52 18.31 -3.36
N VAL A 386 -11.76 17.80 -3.42
CA VAL A 386 -12.11 16.66 -4.26
C VAL A 386 -12.28 17.14 -5.70
N LYS A 387 -11.48 16.61 -6.62
CA LYS A 387 -11.63 16.91 -8.05
C LYS A 387 -12.81 16.11 -8.62
N ALA A 388 -13.97 16.73 -8.68
CA ALA A 388 -15.22 16.18 -9.22
C ALA A 388 -15.97 17.25 -10.03
N ALA A 389 -16.82 16.82 -10.96
CA ALA A 389 -17.68 17.71 -11.75
C ALA A 389 -18.83 18.32 -10.92
N GLY A 390 -18.86 18.07 -9.60
CA GLY A 390 -19.86 18.55 -8.66
C GLY A 390 -20.56 17.43 -7.90
N PRO A 391 -21.53 17.73 -7.03
CA PRO A 391 -22.21 16.76 -6.17
C PRO A 391 -23.01 15.71 -6.90
N HIS A 392 -23.36 15.95 -8.16
CA HIS A 392 -24.11 15.01 -9.02
C HIS A 392 -23.21 14.10 -9.87
N ALA A 393 -21.89 14.20 -9.75
CA ALA A 393 -20.96 13.29 -10.39
C ALA A 393 -21.12 11.88 -9.80
N ALA A 394 -21.16 10.85 -10.66
CA ALA A 394 -21.17 9.47 -10.21
C ALA A 394 -19.86 9.10 -9.49
N ALA A 395 -19.94 8.33 -8.40
CA ALA A 395 -18.76 7.96 -7.61
C ALA A 395 -17.66 7.27 -8.46
N ARG A 396 -18.05 6.41 -9.40
CA ARG A 396 -17.13 5.72 -10.33
C ARG A 396 -16.36 6.65 -11.28
N SER A 397 -16.81 7.89 -11.45
CA SER A 397 -16.14 8.86 -12.33
C SER A 397 -14.93 9.53 -11.69
N LEU A 398 -14.74 9.37 -10.38
CA LEU A 398 -13.63 9.93 -9.65
C LEU A 398 -12.40 9.03 -9.72
N SER A 399 -11.21 9.64 -9.69
CA SER A 399 -9.98 8.87 -9.43
C SER A 399 -10.00 8.31 -8.00
N GLY A 400 -9.27 7.20 -7.77
CA GLY A 400 -9.23 6.54 -6.48
C GLY A 400 -8.92 7.49 -5.31
N GLY A 401 -7.93 8.38 -5.47
CA GLY A 401 -7.59 9.37 -4.43
C GLY A 401 -8.68 10.40 -4.17
N ASN A 402 -9.39 10.88 -5.21
CA ASN A 402 -10.50 11.82 -5.02
C ASN A 402 -11.71 11.13 -4.37
N LEU A 403 -11.98 9.87 -4.72
CA LEU A 403 -13.04 9.11 -4.08
C LEU A 403 -12.71 8.84 -2.60
N GLN A 404 -11.44 8.52 -2.28
CA GLN A 404 -11.00 8.34 -0.90
C GLN A 404 -11.20 9.62 -0.07
N LYS A 405 -10.77 10.77 -0.57
CA LYS A 405 -11.00 12.06 0.09
C LYS A 405 -12.48 12.32 0.33
N PHE A 406 -13.34 11.97 -0.63
CA PHE A 406 -14.78 12.11 -0.45
C PHE A 406 -15.34 11.18 0.64
N ILE A 407 -14.96 9.89 0.63
CA ILE A 407 -15.43 8.90 1.62
C ILE A 407 -14.96 9.29 3.03
N VAL A 408 -13.66 9.58 3.21
CA VAL A 408 -13.11 10.02 4.50
C VAL A 408 -13.78 11.31 4.96
N GLY A 409 -13.90 12.30 4.07
CA GLY A 409 -14.57 13.57 4.37
C GLY A 409 -16.03 13.39 4.78
N ARG A 410 -16.75 12.46 4.14
CA ARG A 410 -18.13 12.12 4.49
C ARG A 410 -18.24 11.60 5.92
N GLU A 411 -17.36 10.69 6.32
CA GLU A 411 -17.37 10.12 7.67
C GLU A 411 -16.90 11.13 8.72
N ILE A 412 -15.87 11.93 8.45
CA ILE A 412 -15.39 13.00 9.36
C ILE A 412 -16.45 14.06 9.59
N MET A 413 -17.16 14.48 8.54
CA MET A 413 -18.20 15.51 8.66
C MET A 413 -19.44 15.06 9.43
N SER A 414 -19.61 13.77 9.68
CA SER A 414 -20.66 13.24 10.57
C SER A 414 -20.33 13.46 12.06
N GLN A 415 -19.16 13.99 12.40
CA GLN A 415 -18.67 14.22 13.76
C GLN A 415 -18.82 12.98 14.66
N PRO A 416 -18.21 11.84 14.29
CA PRO A 416 -18.39 10.60 15.01
C PRO A 416 -17.69 10.65 16.38
N ARG A 417 -18.17 9.83 17.34
CA ARG A 417 -17.47 9.57 18.60
C ARG A 417 -16.29 8.65 18.41
N VAL A 418 -16.46 7.66 17.52
CA VAL A 418 -15.43 6.71 17.08
C VAL A 418 -15.39 6.69 15.58
N LEU A 419 -14.19 6.85 15.01
CA LEU A 419 -13.94 6.65 13.60
C LEU A 419 -12.98 5.47 13.43
N ILE A 420 -13.41 4.45 12.70
CA ILE A 420 -12.54 3.34 12.27
C ILE A 420 -12.19 3.57 10.81
N VAL A 421 -10.89 3.58 10.47
CA VAL A 421 -10.42 3.82 9.10
C VAL A 421 -9.47 2.72 8.68
N ALA A 422 -9.80 2.06 7.58
CA ALA A 422 -8.93 1.09 6.93
C ALA A 422 -8.16 1.74 5.79
N GLN A 423 -6.84 1.60 5.77
CA GLN A 423 -5.95 2.03 4.68
C GLN A 423 -6.25 3.46 4.20
N PRO A 424 -6.23 4.50 5.08
CA PRO A 424 -6.74 5.84 4.76
C PRO A 424 -6.09 6.47 3.55
N THR A 425 -4.80 6.20 3.31
CA THR A 425 -4.03 6.82 2.23
C THR A 425 -3.63 5.85 1.11
N TRP A 426 -4.07 4.60 1.18
CA TRP A 426 -3.73 3.61 0.16
C TRP A 426 -4.11 4.07 -1.25
N GLY A 427 -3.11 4.10 -2.15
CA GLY A 427 -3.31 4.49 -3.55
C GLY A 427 -3.81 5.93 -3.75
N VAL A 428 -3.52 6.86 -2.81
CA VAL A 428 -3.69 8.30 -2.99
C VAL A 428 -2.31 8.96 -3.20
N ASP A 429 -2.31 10.17 -3.73
CA ASP A 429 -1.09 10.95 -3.87
C ASP A 429 -0.62 11.54 -2.53
N VAL A 430 0.66 11.93 -2.46
CA VAL A 430 1.30 12.44 -1.23
C VAL A 430 0.57 13.68 -0.67
N GLY A 431 0.08 14.57 -1.55
CA GLY A 431 -0.66 15.75 -1.13
C GLY A 431 -2.02 15.39 -0.53
N ALA A 432 -2.74 14.43 -1.13
CA ALA A 432 -4.01 13.94 -0.60
C ALA A 432 -3.80 13.17 0.72
N ALA A 433 -2.72 12.37 0.83
CA ALA A 433 -2.37 11.67 2.05
C ALA A 433 -2.13 12.64 3.21
N ALA A 434 -1.30 13.67 2.98
CA ALA A 434 -1.02 14.70 3.99
C ALA A 434 -2.30 15.44 4.44
N GLN A 435 -3.23 15.71 3.53
CA GLN A 435 -4.52 16.32 3.85
C GLN A 435 -5.38 15.38 4.71
N ILE A 436 -5.49 14.09 4.35
CA ILE A 436 -6.25 13.08 5.12
C ILE A 436 -5.66 12.95 6.53
N HIS A 437 -4.33 12.86 6.67
CA HIS A 437 -3.66 12.80 7.96
C HIS A 437 -3.96 14.02 8.83
N ALA A 438 -3.88 15.23 8.27
CA ALA A 438 -4.19 16.47 8.98
C ALA A 438 -5.64 16.48 9.49
N GLU A 439 -6.60 15.98 8.71
CA GLU A 439 -8.01 15.89 9.09
C GLU A 439 -8.26 14.83 10.17
N LEU A 440 -7.55 13.67 10.13
CA LEU A 440 -7.64 12.64 11.18
C LEU A 440 -7.06 13.16 12.51
N ILE A 441 -5.92 13.86 12.46
CA ILE A 441 -5.32 14.50 13.64
C ILE A 441 -6.27 15.58 14.20
N ALA A 442 -6.85 16.42 13.35
CA ALA A 442 -7.80 17.44 13.79
C ALA A 442 -9.06 16.81 14.43
N LEU A 443 -9.53 15.68 13.91
CA LEU A 443 -10.66 14.93 14.48
C LEU A 443 -10.31 14.35 15.86
N ARG A 444 -9.10 13.78 16.02
CA ARG A 444 -8.57 13.33 17.32
C ARG A 444 -8.52 14.51 18.31
N ASP A 445 -7.94 15.64 17.90
CA ASP A 445 -7.78 16.81 18.76
C ASP A 445 -9.14 17.41 19.17
N ALA A 446 -10.20 17.17 18.39
CA ALA A 446 -11.58 17.48 18.74
C ALA A 446 -12.21 16.46 19.72
N GLY A 447 -11.47 15.43 20.15
CA GLY A 447 -11.92 14.43 21.14
C GLY A 447 -12.48 13.14 20.56
N CYS A 448 -12.48 12.95 19.25
CA CYS A 448 -12.87 11.69 18.62
C CYS A 448 -11.85 10.60 18.92
N ALA A 449 -12.30 9.38 19.15
CA ALA A 449 -11.48 8.18 19.23
C ALA A 449 -11.28 7.63 17.80
N VAL A 450 -10.03 7.52 17.33
CA VAL A 450 -9.73 7.11 15.95
C VAL A 450 -8.93 5.82 15.95
N LEU A 451 -9.43 4.79 15.27
CA LEU A 451 -8.72 3.55 15.00
C LEU A 451 -8.29 3.54 13.54
N VAL A 452 -6.98 3.50 13.29
CA VAL A 452 -6.41 3.40 11.94
C VAL A 452 -5.79 2.02 11.76
N ILE A 453 -6.26 1.27 10.77
CA ILE A 453 -5.64 -0.01 10.39
C ILE A 453 -4.95 0.20 9.04
N SER A 454 -3.62 0.01 9.00
CA SER A 454 -2.81 0.25 7.80
C SER A 454 -1.66 -0.75 7.69
N GLU A 455 -1.30 -1.09 6.46
CA GLU A 455 -0.09 -1.82 6.12
C GLU A 455 1.14 -0.90 6.03
N GLU A 456 0.91 0.42 5.88
CA GLU A 456 1.94 1.42 5.73
C GLU A 456 2.42 1.90 7.11
N LEU A 457 3.59 1.41 7.55
CA LEU A 457 4.15 1.78 8.85
C LEU A 457 4.45 3.28 8.95
N ASP A 458 4.97 3.89 7.88
CA ASP A 458 5.30 5.32 7.84
C ASP A 458 4.06 6.18 8.12
N GLU A 459 2.88 5.75 7.60
CA GLU A 459 1.60 6.40 7.89
C GLU A 459 1.28 6.32 9.38
N LEU A 460 1.35 5.10 9.96
CA LEU A 460 1.02 4.88 11.36
C LEU A 460 1.97 5.63 12.30
N PHE A 461 3.28 5.60 12.03
CA PHE A 461 4.26 6.36 12.81
C PHE A 461 4.06 7.88 12.70
N ALA A 462 3.49 8.36 11.58
CA ALA A 462 3.25 9.78 11.38
C ALA A 462 2.03 10.32 12.16
N ILE A 463 0.99 9.49 12.41
CA ILE A 463 -0.29 9.99 12.94
C ILE A 463 -0.76 9.31 14.23
N ALA A 464 -0.31 8.08 14.52
CA ALA A 464 -0.81 7.32 15.67
C ALA A 464 -0.11 7.73 16.97
N ASP A 465 -0.88 7.74 18.07
CA ASP A 465 -0.38 7.98 19.41
C ASP A 465 0.12 6.68 20.06
N ARG A 466 -0.56 5.56 19.79
CA ARG A 466 -0.14 4.20 20.15
C ARG A 466 -0.25 3.27 18.96
N LEU A 467 0.58 2.23 18.98
CA LEU A 467 0.63 1.18 17.96
C LEU A 467 0.34 -0.19 18.53
N MET A 468 -0.35 -0.99 17.77
CA MET A 468 -0.49 -2.44 17.92
C MET A 468 -0.21 -3.10 16.57
N VAL A 469 -0.03 -4.42 16.60
CA VAL A 469 0.14 -5.22 15.38
C VAL A 469 -0.87 -6.36 15.39
N ILE A 470 -1.51 -6.62 14.25
CA ILE A 470 -2.29 -7.82 14.05
C ILE A 470 -1.51 -8.83 13.21
N ALA A 471 -1.33 -10.04 13.73
CA ALA A 471 -0.74 -11.15 13.02
C ALA A 471 -1.43 -12.46 13.42
N LYS A 472 -1.75 -13.27 12.41
CA LYS A 472 -2.43 -14.58 12.58
C LYS A 472 -3.69 -14.49 13.46
N GLY A 473 -4.47 -13.42 13.31
CA GLY A 473 -5.70 -13.18 14.04
C GLY A 473 -5.54 -12.82 15.53
N ARG A 474 -4.35 -12.41 15.96
CA ARG A 474 -4.05 -11.95 17.33
C ARG A 474 -3.51 -10.53 17.31
N LEU A 475 -3.76 -9.75 18.37
CA LEU A 475 -3.17 -8.43 18.55
C LEU A 475 -1.95 -8.50 19.47
N SER A 476 -0.92 -7.74 19.15
CA SER A 476 0.21 -7.48 20.05
C SER A 476 -0.23 -6.61 21.23
N PRO A 477 0.59 -6.48 22.29
CA PRO A 477 0.44 -5.40 23.26
C PRO A 477 0.46 -4.03 22.56
N ALA A 478 -0.20 -3.03 23.15
CA ALA A 478 -0.12 -1.65 22.69
C ALA A 478 1.18 -0.99 23.19
N VAL A 479 1.85 -0.25 22.33
CA VAL A 479 3.05 0.53 22.65
C VAL A 479 2.85 1.99 22.25
N ALA A 480 3.37 2.93 23.03
CA ALA A 480 3.36 4.33 22.61
C ALA A 480 4.22 4.50 21.34
N THR A 481 3.74 5.26 20.37
CA THR A 481 4.47 5.43 19.09
C THR A 481 5.85 6.01 19.30
N ALA A 482 6.03 6.88 20.32
CA ALA A 482 7.32 7.47 20.68
C ALA A 482 8.34 6.44 21.18
N ASP A 483 7.87 5.31 21.74
CA ASP A 483 8.71 4.25 22.31
C ASP A 483 8.87 3.07 21.34
N ALA A 484 8.13 3.06 20.23
CA ALA A 484 8.17 2.01 19.22
C ALA A 484 9.28 2.24 18.19
N SER A 485 9.90 1.15 17.71
CA SER A 485 10.80 1.20 16.56
C SER A 485 10.22 0.44 15.37
N VAL A 486 10.60 0.85 14.15
CA VAL A 486 10.18 0.17 12.91
C VAL A 486 10.59 -1.30 12.92
N ASP A 487 11.78 -1.61 13.46
CA ASP A 487 12.27 -2.98 13.56
C ASP A 487 11.44 -3.82 14.52
N GLN A 488 11.04 -3.27 15.66
CA GLN A 488 10.17 -3.94 16.63
C GLN A 488 8.79 -4.22 16.02
N ILE A 489 8.17 -3.21 15.42
CA ILE A 489 6.85 -3.37 14.77
C ILE A 489 6.96 -4.35 13.61
N GLY A 490 8.03 -4.30 12.80
CA GLY A 490 8.28 -5.24 11.73
C GLY A 490 8.45 -6.69 12.22
N LEU A 491 9.10 -6.89 13.37
CA LEU A 491 9.19 -8.20 14.01
C LEU A 491 7.81 -8.70 14.46
N TRP A 492 7.02 -7.84 15.09
CA TRP A 492 5.66 -8.14 15.52
C TRP A 492 4.73 -8.47 14.34
N MET A 493 4.92 -7.82 13.18
CA MET A 493 4.18 -8.17 11.94
C MET A 493 4.45 -9.60 11.46
N SER A 494 5.53 -10.22 11.92
CA SER A 494 5.80 -11.65 11.69
C SER A 494 5.16 -12.56 12.74
N GLY A 495 4.47 -11.99 13.74
CA GLY A 495 3.82 -12.71 14.84
C GLY A 495 4.73 -13.01 16.03
N LEU A 496 5.88 -12.33 16.11
CA LEU A 496 6.86 -12.51 17.18
C LEU A 496 6.80 -11.33 18.15
N TRP A 497 5.95 -11.41 19.17
CA TRP A 497 5.93 -10.51 20.33
C TRP A 497 5.98 -11.28 21.65
N ASP A 498 6.48 -10.67 22.68
CA ASP A 498 7.04 -11.07 23.97
C ASP A 498 6.52 -12.27 24.78
N HIS A 499 6.01 -13.32 24.19
CA HIS A 499 5.93 -14.60 24.89
C HIS A 499 6.94 -15.65 24.40
N ASP A 500 7.64 -15.38 23.28
CA ASP A 500 8.63 -16.32 22.70
C ASP A 500 10.08 -15.81 22.78
N ALA A 501 10.31 -14.60 23.30
CA ALA A 501 11.67 -14.05 23.45
C ALA A 501 12.53 -14.75 24.52
N GLU A 502 11.91 -15.49 25.46
CA GLU A 502 12.66 -16.30 26.45
C GLU A 502 13.17 -17.65 25.91
N SER A 503 12.74 -18.05 24.71
CA SER A 503 13.15 -19.34 24.11
C SER A 503 14.22 -19.22 23.00
N ALA A 504 14.60 -18.01 22.61
CA ALA A 504 15.69 -17.81 21.66
C ALA A 504 17.04 -17.79 22.38
N THR A 505 17.49 -18.94 22.85
CA THR A 505 18.89 -19.14 23.23
C THR A 505 19.77 -18.86 22.02
N PRO A 506 20.81 -17.99 22.12
CA PRO A 506 21.71 -17.78 21.00
C PRO A 506 22.40 -19.10 20.67
N LEU A 507 22.29 -19.54 19.44
CA LEU A 507 23.08 -20.63 18.90
C LEU A 507 24.56 -20.22 19.00
N THR A 508 25.19 -20.64 20.08
CA THR A 508 26.65 -20.58 20.24
C THR A 508 27.22 -21.54 19.19
N VAL A 509 27.81 -20.98 18.14
CA VAL A 509 28.65 -21.74 17.21
C VAL A 509 29.85 -22.21 18.00
N ALA A 510 29.81 -23.45 18.47
CA ALA A 510 30.99 -24.11 19.04
C ALA A 510 31.94 -24.42 17.88
N ASN A 511 33.00 -23.65 17.79
CA ASN A 511 34.18 -24.01 17.01
C ASN A 511 34.85 -25.21 17.70
N GLU A 512 34.53 -26.42 17.29
CA GLU A 512 35.38 -27.59 17.56
C GLU A 512 36.57 -27.56 16.57
N VAL A 513 37.66 -27.01 17.03
CA VAL A 513 38.97 -27.23 16.43
C VAL A 513 39.45 -28.60 16.92
N ALA A 514 39.29 -29.64 16.12
CA ALA A 514 39.86 -30.94 16.34
C ALA A 514 41.40 -30.87 16.09
N HIS A 515 42.18 -30.83 17.15
CA HIS A 515 43.60 -31.16 17.08
C HIS A 515 43.73 -32.67 16.83
N VAL A 516 44.21 -32.99 15.67
CA VAL A 516 44.80 -34.33 15.42
C VAL A 516 46.29 -34.19 15.61
N SER A 517 46.80 -34.80 16.65
CA SER A 517 48.24 -34.99 16.87
C SER A 517 48.55 -36.49 16.86
N ALA A 518 49.62 -36.81 16.11
CA ALA A 518 50.38 -38.04 15.93
C ALA A 518 49.86 -39.09 14.97
#